data_d18030a008dfc71fcb120bd6ed3331c3
#
_entry.id   d18030a008dfc71fcb120bd6ed3331c3
#
_cell.length_a   1.000
_cell.length_b   1.000
_cell.length_c   1.000
_cell.angle_alpha   90.00
_cell.angle_beta   90.00
_cell.angle_gamma   90.00
#
_symmetry.space_group_name_H-M   'P 1'
#
loop_
_entity.id
_entity.type
_entity.pdbx_description
1 polymer ?
#
loop_
_entity_poly.entity_id
_entity_poly.type
_entity_poly.pdbx_seq_one_letter_code
_entity_poly.pdbx_strand_id
1 'polypeptide(L)'
;MTSKLKSLARRVGGVVVILLALGPAVIVAAPVAQASAPRSATLINYEHRVIALVNVQRVRYGLGRLVQTACPDSYAKGWAGYLASTGYFYHRSMMSFLNGCRAQRVAENIARGNVSADAIVAAWMASPGHRANILDGRLTHIGIGAVYARGTWTVDTDFSR
;
A
#
# COMPACT_ATOMS: atom_id res chain seq x y z
N MET A 1 45.90 15.98 -44.82
CA MET A 1 47.31 16.05 -44.36
C MET A 1 47.57 14.86 -43.45
N THR A 2 48.28 13.88 -43.97
CA THR A 2 48.51 12.56 -43.32
C THR A 2 49.86 12.62 -42.60
N SER A 3 49.80 12.46 -41.27
CA SER A 3 51.01 12.33 -40.44
C SER A 3 51.30 10.84 -40.19
N LYS A 4 52.34 10.33 -40.83
CA LYS A 4 52.89 9.00 -40.61
C LYS A 4 53.72 9.01 -39.32
N LEU A 5 53.31 8.29 -38.30
CA LEU A 5 54.19 7.95 -37.19
C LEU A 5 55.01 6.73 -37.57
N LYS A 6 56.33 6.92 -37.63
CA LYS A 6 57.31 5.87 -37.82
C LYS A 6 57.52 5.08 -36.52
N SER A 7 57.28 3.77 -36.58
CA SER A 7 57.65 2.81 -35.55
C SER A 7 59.17 2.68 -35.45
N LEU A 8 59.74 2.90 -34.25
CA LEU A 8 61.13 2.56 -33.93
C LEU A 8 61.14 1.29 -33.13
N ALA A 9 61.41 0.16 -33.80
CA ALA A 9 61.59 -1.11 -33.13
C ALA A 9 63.02 -1.20 -32.57
N ARG A 10 63.14 -1.23 -31.23
CA ARG A 10 64.40 -1.55 -30.55
C ARG A 10 64.28 -2.97 -30.00
N ARG A 11 65.02 -3.93 -30.64
CA ARG A 11 65.17 -5.30 -30.14
C ARG A 11 66.16 -5.30 -28.99
N VAL A 12 65.73 -5.72 -27.80
CA VAL A 12 66.58 -6.27 -26.73
C VAL A 12 65.79 -7.40 -26.07
N GLY A 13 66.37 -8.59 -26.12
CA GLY A 13 66.09 -9.82 -25.32
C GLY A 13 64.66 -10.12 -24.91
N GLY A 14 64.02 -10.93 -25.64
CA GLY A 14 63.10 -12.00 -25.30
C GLY A 14 62.05 -11.80 -24.17
N VAL A 15 61.25 -10.76 -24.16
CA VAL A 15 59.91 -10.82 -23.50
C VAL A 15 59.00 -9.85 -24.26
N VAL A 16 58.01 -10.40 -24.95
CA VAL A 16 56.93 -9.59 -25.53
C VAL A 16 55.87 -9.37 -24.43
N VAL A 17 55.87 -8.20 -23.80
CA VAL A 17 54.77 -7.79 -22.94
C VAL A 17 53.68 -7.18 -23.81
N ILE A 18 52.62 -7.93 -24.02
CA ILE A 18 51.38 -7.40 -24.62
C ILE A 18 50.64 -6.63 -23.55
N LEU A 19 50.75 -5.30 -23.55
CA LEU A 19 49.87 -4.43 -22.76
C LEU A 19 48.48 -4.40 -23.40
N LEU A 20 47.59 -5.23 -22.88
CA LEU A 20 46.15 -5.12 -23.14
C LEU A 20 45.66 -3.81 -22.44
N ALA A 21 45.36 -2.81 -23.24
CA ALA A 21 44.67 -1.61 -22.75
C ALA A 21 43.23 -1.98 -22.36
N LEU A 22 43.02 -2.19 -21.07
CA LEU A 22 41.69 -2.28 -20.48
C LEU A 22 41.06 -0.86 -20.56
N GLY A 23 40.17 -0.64 -21.53
CA GLY A 23 39.30 0.53 -21.54
C GLY A 23 38.40 0.55 -20.33
N PRO A 24 37.96 1.72 -19.83
CA PRO A 24 37.06 1.80 -18.70
C PRO A 24 35.74 1.13 -19.07
N ALA A 25 35.41 0.03 -18.38
CA ALA A 25 34.12 -0.60 -18.47
C ALA A 25 33.08 0.37 -17.83
N VAL A 26 32.24 0.97 -18.66
CA VAL A 26 31.09 1.74 -18.19
C VAL A 26 30.07 0.75 -17.64
N ILE A 27 30.01 0.60 -16.31
CA ILE A 27 28.98 -0.17 -15.65
C ILE A 27 27.71 0.68 -15.68
N VAL A 28 26.81 0.39 -16.63
CA VAL A 28 25.45 0.93 -16.62
C VAL A 28 24.71 0.19 -15.51
N ALA A 29 24.58 0.83 -14.35
CA ALA A 29 23.74 0.32 -13.28
C ALA A 29 22.29 0.32 -13.76
N ALA A 30 21.69 -0.87 -13.87
CA ALA A 30 20.26 -0.99 -14.12
C ALA A 30 19.49 -0.30 -12.97
N PRO A 31 18.37 0.40 -13.28
CA PRO A 31 17.54 0.98 -12.22
C PRO A 31 17.06 -0.14 -11.29
N VAL A 32 17.48 -0.09 -10.03
CA VAL A 32 16.97 -0.99 -9.01
C VAL A 32 15.51 -0.57 -8.81
N ALA A 33 14.58 -1.44 -9.21
CA ALA A 33 13.17 -1.24 -8.88
C ALA A 33 13.08 -1.08 -7.36
N GLN A 34 12.70 0.12 -6.90
CA GLN A 34 12.44 0.36 -5.49
C GLN A 34 11.24 -0.48 -5.08
N ALA A 35 11.50 -1.65 -4.51
CA ALA A 35 10.47 -2.39 -3.80
C ALA A 35 9.93 -1.48 -2.71
N SER A 36 8.63 -1.18 -2.73
CA SER A 36 7.98 -0.42 -1.68
C SER A 36 8.32 -1.08 -0.33
N ALA A 37 8.79 -0.28 0.63
CA ALA A 37 9.16 -0.79 1.95
C ALA A 37 8.01 -1.65 2.52
N PRO A 38 8.30 -2.83 3.07
CA PRO A 38 7.27 -3.68 3.62
C PRO A 38 6.52 -2.92 4.73
N ARG A 39 5.19 -2.99 4.72
CA ARG A 39 4.36 -2.38 5.76
C ARG A 39 4.77 -2.96 7.12
N SER A 40 4.85 -2.11 8.15
CA SER A 40 5.25 -2.60 9.46
C SER A 40 4.24 -3.64 9.99
N ALA A 41 4.74 -4.63 10.72
CA ALA A 41 3.90 -5.65 11.36
C ALA A 41 2.81 -5.03 12.24
N THR A 42 3.08 -3.89 12.87
CA THR A 42 2.11 -3.14 13.69
C THR A 42 0.92 -2.66 12.86
N LEU A 43 1.14 -2.12 11.64
CA LEU A 43 0.05 -1.69 10.76
C LEU A 43 -0.80 -2.88 10.31
N ILE A 44 -0.15 -3.96 9.88
CA ILE A 44 -0.82 -5.18 9.43
C ILE A 44 -1.67 -5.77 10.57
N ASN A 45 -1.12 -5.86 11.78
CA ASN A 45 -1.84 -6.37 12.94
C ASN A 45 -3.04 -5.50 13.31
N TYR A 46 -2.90 -4.18 13.21
CA TYR A 46 -3.99 -3.26 13.48
C TYR A 46 -5.14 -3.45 12.47
N GLU A 47 -4.83 -3.52 11.19
CA GLU A 47 -5.80 -3.75 10.12
C GLU A 47 -6.54 -5.09 10.30
N HIS A 48 -5.80 -6.17 10.50
CA HIS A 48 -6.40 -7.49 10.76
C HIS A 48 -7.29 -7.49 11.98
N ARG A 49 -6.90 -6.76 13.05
CA ARG A 49 -7.71 -6.66 14.27
C ARG A 49 -9.03 -5.95 14.00
N VAL A 50 -9.03 -4.86 13.23
CA VAL A 50 -10.25 -4.14 12.84
C VAL A 50 -11.19 -5.06 12.07
N ILE A 51 -10.69 -5.77 11.02
CA ILE A 51 -11.51 -6.70 10.24
C ILE A 51 -12.09 -7.81 11.13
N ALA A 52 -11.27 -8.39 12.01
CA ALA A 52 -11.73 -9.43 12.93
C ALA A 52 -12.87 -8.94 13.82
N LEU A 53 -12.74 -7.73 14.38
CA LEU A 53 -13.75 -7.13 15.25
C LEU A 53 -15.04 -6.77 14.50
N VAL A 54 -14.94 -6.21 13.27
CA VAL A 54 -16.09 -6.00 12.39
C VAL A 54 -16.84 -7.32 12.16
N ASN A 55 -16.11 -8.38 11.84
CA ASN A 55 -16.70 -9.69 11.63
C ASN A 55 -17.29 -10.32 12.91
N VAL A 56 -16.72 -10.03 14.08
CA VAL A 56 -17.33 -10.42 15.37
C VAL A 56 -18.68 -9.72 15.55
N GLN A 57 -18.78 -8.41 15.23
CA GLN A 57 -20.05 -7.71 15.31
C GLN A 57 -21.07 -8.31 14.34
N ARG A 58 -20.71 -8.53 13.09
CA ARG A 58 -21.61 -9.12 12.10
C ARG A 58 -22.18 -10.48 12.57
N VAL A 59 -21.32 -11.38 13.05
CA VAL A 59 -21.75 -12.69 13.57
C VAL A 59 -22.72 -12.53 14.77
N ARG A 60 -22.45 -11.59 15.68
CA ARG A 60 -23.36 -11.29 16.81
C ARG A 60 -24.76 -10.86 16.35
N TYR A 61 -24.85 -10.24 15.18
CA TYR A 61 -26.13 -9.81 14.58
C TYR A 61 -26.67 -10.81 13.53
N GLY A 62 -26.17 -12.06 13.51
CA GLY A 62 -26.65 -13.11 12.62
C GLY A 62 -26.23 -12.96 11.15
N LEU A 63 -25.25 -12.12 10.86
CA LEU A 63 -24.76 -11.88 9.48
C LEU A 63 -23.54 -12.71 9.15
N GLY A 64 -23.37 -13.00 7.85
CA GLY A 64 -22.15 -13.61 7.33
C GLY A 64 -20.93 -12.72 7.49
N ARG A 65 -19.76 -13.35 7.68
CA ARG A 65 -18.47 -12.62 7.70
C ARG A 65 -18.18 -11.99 6.36
N LEU A 66 -17.54 -10.84 6.38
CA LEU A 66 -16.96 -10.21 5.20
C LEU A 66 -15.61 -10.86 4.88
N VAL A 67 -15.33 -11.02 3.60
CA VAL A 67 -14.06 -11.53 3.08
C VAL A 67 -13.18 -10.35 2.68
N GLN A 68 -11.95 -10.31 3.18
CA GLN A 68 -10.97 -9.31 2.73
C GLN A 68 -10.55 -9.61 1.28
N THR A 69 -10.62 -8.61 0.42
CA THR A 69 -10.23 -8.75 -1.00
C THR A 69 -9.38 -7.58 -1.46
N ALA A 70 -8.56 -7.82 -2.49
CA ALA A 70 -7.53 -6.88 -2.94
C ALA A 70 -8.10 -5.54 -3.44
N CYS A 71 -9.28 -5.55 -4.09
CA CYS A 71 -9.81 -4.32 -4.67
C CYS A 71 -10.25 -3.32 -3.59
N PRO A 72 -11.18 -3.62 -2.67
CA PRO A 72 -11.50 -2.71 -1.56
C PRO A 72 -10.27 -2.38 -0.70
N ASP A 73 -9.34 -3.32 -0.51
CA ASP A 73 -8.11 -3.08 0.23
C ASP A 73 -7.23 -1.99 -0.40
N SER A 74 -7.10 -2.01 -1.72
CA SER A 74 -6.35 -0.99 -2.46
C SER A 74 -6.97 0.41 -2.32
N TYR A 75 -8.29 0.51 -2.43
CA TYR A 75 -9.01 1.77 -2.27
C TYR A 75 -8.89 2.31 -0.84
N ALA A 76 -9.11 1.46 0.17
CA ALA A 76 -8.99 1.85 1.57
C ALA A 76 -7.57 2.31 1.93
N LYS A 77 -6.53 1.61 1.48
CA LYS A 77 -5.13 2.01 1.70
C LYS A 77 -4.80 3.34 1.04
N GLY A 78 -5.25 3.53 -0.19
CA GLY A 78 -5.07 4.80 -0.91
C GLY A 78 -5.73 5.97 -0.18
N TRP A 79 -6.97 5.80 0.27
CA TRP A 79 -7.71 6.86 0.93
C TRP A 79 -7.18 7.17 2.34
N ALA A 80 -6.90 6.16 3.15
CA ALA A 80 -6.24 6.36 4.45
C ALA A 80 -4.91 7.12 4.31
N GLY A 81 -4.10 6.78 3.28
CA GLY A 81 -2.87 7.49 2.96
C GLY A 81 -3.09 8.96 2.60
N TYR A 82 -4.07 9.25 1.75
CA TYR A 82 -4.44 10.60 1.36
C TYR A 82 -4.89 11.42 2.58
N LEU A 83 -5.82 10.90 3.38
CA LEU A 83 -6.31 11.57 4.58
C LEU A 83 -5.19 11.84 5.60
N ALA A 84 -4.26 10.90 5.77
CA ALA A 84 -3.13 11.04 6.68
C ALA A 84 -2.11 12.09 6.21
N SER A 85 -1.84 12.15 4.91
CA SER A 85 -0.84 13.05 4.33
C SER A 85 -1.32 14.49 4.22
N THR A 86 -2.59 14.71 3.87
CA THR A 86 -3.19 16.03 3.69
C THR A 86 -3.70 16.66 4.99
N GLY A 87 -4.00 15.83 6.00
CA GLY A 87 -4.66 16.28 7.23
C GLY A 87 -6.18 16.47 7.08
N TYR A 88 -6.73 16.41 5.89
CA TYR A 88 -8.18 16.42 5.68
C TYR A 88 -8.85 15.19 6.28
N PHE A 89 -10.16 15.32 6.62
CA PHE A 89 -10.93 14.21 7.16
C PHE A 89 -12.38 14.31 6.68
N TYR A 90 -12.68 13.59 5.61
CA TYR A 90 -14.00 13.54 4.98
C TYR A 90 -14.18 12.25 4.20
N HIS A 91 -15.43 11.87 3.92
CA HIS A 91 -15.77 10.75 3.05
C HIS A 91 -15.53 11.12 1.59
N ARG A 92 -14.87 10.25 0.83
CA ARG A 92 -14.72 10.44 -0.62
C ARG A 92 -16.02 10.12 -1.37
N SER A 93 -16.09 10.55 -2.63
CA SER A 93 -17.09 10.00 -3.54
C SER A 93 -16.84 8.51 -3.76
N MET A 94 -17.86 7.69 -3.50
CA MET A 94 -17.77 6.24 -3.64
C MET A 94 -17.86 5.74 -5.10
N MET A 95 -18.10 6.64 -6.08
CA MET A 95 -18.27 6.26 -7.48
C MET A 95 -17.03 5.64 -8.10
N SER A 96 -15.83 6.15 -7.77
CA SER A 96 -14.58 5.59 -8.27
C SER A 96 -14.33 4.17 -7.74
N PHE A 97 -14.65 3.93 -6.49
CA PHE A 97 -14.55 2.60 -5.86
C PHE A 97 -15.59 1.64 -6.44
N LEU A 98 -16.85 2.08 -6.55
CA LEU A 98 -17.92 1.28 -7.14
C LEU A 98 -17.56 0.83 -8.56
N ASN A 99 -17.14 1.76 -9.42
CA ASN A 99 -16.79 1.47 -10.80
C ASN A 99 -15.47 0.68 -10.92
N GLY A 100 -14.44 1.05 -10.16
CA GLY A 100 -13.12 0.44 -10.25
C GLY A 100 -13.11 -1.00 -9.77
N CYS A 101 -13.88 -1.32 -8.74
CA CYS A 101 -14.06 -2.70 -8.25
C CYS A 101 -15.21 -3.45 -8.95
N ARG A 102 -15.93 -2.83 -9.88
CA ARG A 102 -17.14 -3.38 -10.52
C ARG A 102 -18.15 -3.87 -9.47
N ALA A 103 -18.24 -3.13 -8.37
CA ALA A 103 -19.12 -3.47 -7.27
C ALA A 103 -20.57 -3.02 -7.57
N GLN A 104 -21.53 -3.77 -7.06
CA GLN A 104 -22.95 -3.40 -7.13
C GLN A 104 -23.35 -2.51 -5.96
N ARG A 105 -22.60 -2.55 -4.89
CA ARG A 105 -22.83 -1.83 -3.65
C ARG A 105 -21.53 -1.54 -2.94
N VAL A 106 -21.41 -0.34 -2.39
CA VAL A 106 -20.23 0.10 -1.62
C VAL A 106 -20.65 0.91 -0.40
N ALA A 107 -19.82 0.88 0.64
CA ALA A 107 -19.93 1.72 1.82
C ALA A 107 -18.53 1.99 2.38
N GLU A 108 -18.40 3.04 3.20
CA GLU A 108 -17.13 3.45 3.80
C GLU A 108 -17.32 3.81 5.27
N ASN A 109 -16.36 3.41 6.11
CA ASN A 109 -16.20 3.91 7.45
C ASN A 109 -14.79 4.47 7.63
N ILE A 110 -14.68 5.72 8.03
CA ILE A 110 -13.39 6.35 8.36
C ILE A 110 -13.30 6.65 9.85
N ALA A 111 -12.07 6.63 10.36
CA ALA A 111 -11.76 7.03 11.74
C ALA A 111 -10.40 7.71 11.84
N ARG A 112 -10.26 8.62 12.81
CA ARG A 112 -9.01 9.27 13.17
C ARG A 112 -8.89 9.42 14.68
N GLY A 113 -7.73 9.07 15.24
CA GLY A 113 -7.47 9.25 16.68
C GLY A 113 -6.31 8.37 17.16
N ASN A 114 -5.80 8.66 18.34
CA ASN A 114 -4.84 7.79 19.02
C ASN A 114 -5.59 6.70 19.80
N VAL A 115 -6.20 5.76 19.11
CA VAL A 115 -7.09 4.75 19.66
C VAL A 115 -6.76 3.35 19.14
N SER A 116 -7.11 2.34 19.91
CA SER A 116 -6.96 0.95 19.51
C SER A 116 -7.99 0.56 18.44
N ALA A 117 -7.73 -0.55 17.74
CA ALA A 117 -8.69 -1.15 16.81
C ALA A 117 -10.02 -1.49 17.48
N ASP A 118 -9.98 -1.94 18.75
CA ASP A 118 -11.16 -2.24 19.54
C ASP A 118 -12.02 -1.00 19.80
N ALA A 119 -11.37 0.11 20.17
CA ALA A 119 -12.05 1.38 20.44
C ALA A 119 -12.66 1.97 19.16
N ILE A 120 -11.98 1.87 18.01
CA ILE A 120 -12.53 2.34 16.72
C ILE A 120 -13.78 1.55 16.34
N VAL A 121 -13.75 0.23 16.40
CA VAL A 121 -14.92 -0.59 16.03
C VAL A 121 -16.06 -0.37 17.04
N ALA A 122 -15.77 -0.20 18.33
CA ALA A 122 -16.78 0.17 19.31
C ALA A 122 -17.44 1.53 19.00
N ALA A 123 -16.64 2.54 18.63
CA ALA A 123 -17.14 3.85 18.22
C ALA A 123 -18.00 3.77 16.95
N TRP A 124 -17.60 2.99 15.95
CA TRP A 124 -18.41 2.75 14.76
C TRP A 124 -19.73 2.07 15.09
N MET A 125 -19.73 1.10 15.99
CA MET A 125 -20.98 0.43 16.42
C MET A 125 -21.89 1.34 17.26
N ALA A 126 -21.35 2.36 17.91
CA ALA A 126 -22.13 3.38 18.63
C ALA A 126 -22.69 4.47 17.68
N SER A 127 -22.15 4.63 16.47
CA SER A 127 -22.59 5.59 15.46
C SER A 127 -23.61 4.97 14.52
N PRO A 128 -24.83 5.48 14.38
CA PRO A 128 -25.86 4.87 13.54
C PRO A 128 -25.45 4.66 12.09
N GLY A 129 -24.78 5.63 11.45
CA GLY A 129 -24.33 5.52 10.06
C GLY A 129 -23.25 4.47 9.87
N HIS A 130 -22.19 4.49 10.68
CA HIS A 130 -21.11 3.53 10.61
C HIS A 130 -21.59 2.11 10.93
N ARG A 131 -22.46 1.97 11.93
CA ARG A 131 -23.08 0.70 12.30
C ARG A 131 -23.91 0.14 11.15
N ALA A 132 -24.69 0.98 10.46
CA ALA A 132 -25.48 0.55 9.31
C ALA A 132 -24.61 -0.05 8.21
N ASN A 133 -23.42 0.51 7.94
CA ASN A 133 -22.48 -0.05 6.99
C ASN A 133 -21.93 -1.41 7.45
N ILE A 134 -21.54 -1.55 8.72
CA ILE A 134 -21.04 -2.81 9.28
C ILE A 134 -22.12 -3.91 9.22
N LEU A 135 -23.37 -3.55 9.47
CA LEU A 135 -24.49 -4.49 9.57
C LEU A 135 -25.32 -4.59 8.28
N ASP A 136 -24.87 -4.02 7.16
CA ASP A 136 -25.54 -4.26 5.88
C ASP A 136 -25.31 -5.71 5.42
N GLY A 137 -26.34 -6.53 5.48
CA GLY A 137 -26.30 -7.94 5.10
C GLY A 137 -26.03 -8.18 3.62
N ARG A 138 -26.14 -7.14 2.77
CA ARG A 138 -25.89 -7.21 1.33
C ARG A 138 -24.40 -7.08 1.00
N LEU A 139 -23.56 -6.57 1.89
CA LEU A 139 -22.12 -6.47 1.72
C LEU A 139 -21.44 -7.81 2.03
N THR A 140 -20.47 -8.18 1.22
CA THR A 140 -19.77 -9.47 1.29
C THR A 140 -18.26 -9.35 1.36
N HIS A 141 -17.70 -8.21 0.97
CA HIS A 141 -16.26 -7.96 0.95
C HIS A 141 -15.89 -6.76 1.80
N ILE A 142 -14.66 -6.76 2.27
CA ILE A 142 -14.07 -5.69 3.07
C ILE A 142 -12.64 -5.43 2.64
N GLY A 143 -12.24 -4.17 2.66
CA GLY A 143 -10.85 -3.73 2.58
C GLY A 143 -10.54 -2.77 3.70
N ILE A 144 -9.28 -2.64 4.06
CA ILE A 144 -8.85 -1.74 5.11
C ILE A 144 -7.52 -1.08 4.78
N GLY A 145 -7.41 0.19 5.10
CA GLY A 145 -6.17 0.95 5.13
C GLY A 145 -5.99 1.64 6.47
N ALA A 146 -4.81 1.53 7.05
CA ALA A 146 -4.46 2.25 8.27
C ALA A 146 -3.10 2.92 8.08
N VAL A 147 -2.98 4.15 8.60
CA VAL A 147 -1.73 4.90 8.67
C VAL A 147 -1.57 5.42 10.10
N TYR A 148 -0.41 5.15 10.70
CA TYR A 148 -0.04 5.74 11.97
C TYR A 148 1.00 6.83 11.73
N ALA A 149 0.64 8.07 12.00
CA ALA A 149 1.51 9.22 11.84
C ALA A 149 1.26 10.25 12.95
N ARG A 150 2.34 10.84 13.47
CA ARG A 150 2.26 11.89 14.50
C ARG A 150 1.40 11.51 15.72
N GLY A 151 1.53 10.27 16.18
CA GLY A 151 0.75 9.77 17.32
C GLY A 151 -0.72 9.47 17.04
N THR A 152 -1.15 9.46 15.78
CA THR A 152 -2.55 9.33 15.40
C THR A 152 -2.73 8.28 14.31
N TRP A 153 -3.72 7.41 14.49
CA TRP A 153 -4.24 6.53 13.44
C TRP A 153 -5.19 7.29 12.53
N THR A 154 -5.05 7.08 11.24
CA THR A 154 -6.05 7.41 10.22
C THR A 154 -6.43 6.11 9.54
N VAL A 155 -7.71 5.76 9.60
CA VAL A 155 -8.23 4.47 9.16
C VAL A 155 -9.35 4.68 8.17
N ASP A 156 -9.32 3.90 7.10
CA ASP A 156 -10.42 3.76 6.16
C ASP A 156 -10.78 2.28 6.01
N THR A 157 -12.07 1.98 6.02
CA THR A 157 -12.59 0.64 5.79
C THR A 157 -13.65 0.69 4.71
N ASP A 158 -13.39 0.04 3.61
CA ASP A 158 -14.26 -0.08 2.46
C ASP A 158 -15.02 -1.41 2.45
N PHE A 159 -16.30 -1.32 2.20
CA PHE A 159 -17.19 -2.47 2.07
C PHE A 159 -17.73 -2.56 0.66
N SER A 160 -17.86 -3.77 0.11
CA SER A 160 -18.41 -3.96 -1.24
C SER A 160 -19.17 -5.28 -1.42
N ARG A 161 -19.93 -5.29 -2.52
CA ARG A 161 -20.53 -6.48 -3.12
C ARG A 161 -20.46 -6.40 -4.62
#